data_54c037c8ba6bcb559176b410607a6764
#
_entry.id   54c037c8ba6bcb559176b410607a6764
#
_cell.length_a   1.000
_cell.length_b   1.000
_cell.length_c   1.000
_cell.angle_alpha   90.00
_cell.angle_beta   90.00
_cell.angle_gamma   90.00
#
_symmetry.space_group_name_H-M   'P 1'
#
loop_
_entity.id
_entity.type
_entity.pdbx_description
1 polymer ?
#
loop_
_entity_poly.entity_id
_entity_poly.type
_entity_poly.pdbx_seq_one_letter_code
_entity_poly.pdbx_strand_id
1 'polypeptide(L)'
;MRDGTRVVRAGLPKASEGEPFLPGPVFAGTYGFSGETGTSRYTYGRYHNPTWSFFEEALTELEGGPAVVFSSGMAAVTAVLGSVLGARTGNVLVMPSDGYYTARMLAEGYFASHGVEVRKAPTAGNAQADQLEGATLVWLETPSNPCLETCDLAELIGKAHKQNALVAVDNTTPTVLGQQPLMLGADFSVSSDSKGLTGHSDLILGHVAARGQEWADRLRAFRTQQGAIPGPMEVWLAHRSLATLEMRVQRQCENAMNVARYLGTRTEVLSVRYPGLSRDPSFGIASKQMKYFGPIVSFVLEDKEKADRFLTACKLVITATSFGGVHSTAERRARWGGDAIPAGFIRFSAGCEDGEDIVEDLSQALDAV
;
A
#
# COMPACT_ATOMS: atom_id res chain seq x y z
N MET A 1 -22.96 0.22 -6.85
CA MET A 1 -22.28 1.06 -7.90
C MET A 1 -21.01 0.35 -8.34
N ARG A 2 -20.54 0.57 -9.58
CA ARG A 2 -19.24 0.07 -10.07
C ARG A 2 -18.10 0.94 -9.54
N ASP A 3 -16.88 0.41 -9.52
CA ASP A 3 -15.72 1.06 -8.89
C ASP A 3 -15.44 2.48 -9.41
N GLY A 4 -15.45 2.69 -10.75
CA GLY A 4 -15.25 4.03 -11.33
C GLY A 4 -16.26 5.06 -10.81
N THR A 5 -17.52 4.68 -10.60
CA THR A 5 -18.53 5.57 -10.00
C THR A 5 -18.28 5.75 -8.49
N ARG A 6 -17.90 4.67 -7.79
CA ARG A 6 -17.62 4.73 -6.34
C ARG A 6 -16.49 5.70 -6.03
N VAL A 7 -15.33 5.57 -6.69
CA VAL A 7 -14.16 6.43 -6.41
C VAL A 7 -14.41 7.90 -6.75
N VAL A 8 -15.22 8.20 -7.78
CA VAL A 8 -15.57 9.59 -8.15
C VAL A 8 -16.53 10.22 -7.15
N ARG A 9 -17.32 9.41 -6.44
CA ARG A 9 -18.40 9.89 -5.54
C ARG A 9 -18.10 9.72 -4.06
N ALA A 10 -17.12 8.89 -3.71
CA ALA A 10 -16.82 8.55 -2.32
C ALA A 10 -16.50 9.79 -1.46
N GLY A 11 -17.14 9.89 -0.31
CA GLY A 11 -16.94 10.97 0.66
C GLY A 11 -17.35 12.37 0.20
N LEU A 12 -18.02 12.50 -0.96
CA LEU A 12 -18.55 13.81 -1.39
C LEU A 12 -19.82 14.14 -0.59
N PRO A 13 -19.95 15.37 -0.07
CA PRO A 13 -21.17 15.80 0.57
C PRO A 13 -22.33 15.83 -0.45
N LYS A 14 -23.57 15.91 0.06
CA LYS A 14 -24.72 16.17 -0.81
C LYS A 14 -24.53 17.53 -1.50
N ALA A 15 -24.77 17.52 -2.82
CA ALA A 15 -24.71 18.77 -3.60
C ALA A 15 -25.71 19.80 -3.03
N SER A 16 -25.23 21.01 -2.83
CA SER A 16 -25.99 22.17 -2.39
C SER A 16 -25.73 23.33 -3.33
N GLU A 17 -26.73 24.17 -3.53
CA GLU A 17 -26.61 25.34 -4.41
C GLU A 17 -25.53 26.30 -3.90
N GLY A 18 -24.59 26.67 -4.77
CA GLY A 18 -23.49 27.58 -4.45
C GLY A 18 -22.30 26.94 -3.71
N GLU A 19 -22.39 25.67 -3.32
CA GLU A 19 -21.32 24.98 -2.60
C GLU A 19 -20.46 24.10 -3.55
N PRO A 20 -19.15 23.99 -3.31
CA PRO A 20 -18.28 23.12 -4.09
C PRO A 20 -18.60 21.63 -3.86
N PHE A 21 -18.42 20.79 -4.88
CA PHE A 21 -18.58 19.33 -4.75
C PHE A 21 -17.64 18.73 -3.69
N LEU A 22 -16.38 19.15 -3.67
CA LEU A 22 -15.41 18.82 -2.63
C LEU A 22 -15.06 20.10 -1.88
N PRO A 23 -15.45 20.26 -0.61
CA PRO A 23 -15.07 21.41 0.20
C PRO A 23 -13.55 21.57 0.26
N GLY A 24 -13.09 22.84 0.35
CA GLY A 24 -11.66 23.14 0.48
C GLY A 24 -11.05 22.62 1.78
N PRO A 25 -9.71 22.59 1.90
CA PRO A 25 -9.04 22.17 3.09
C PRO A 25 -9.26 23.12 4.26
N VAL A 26 -9.49 22.60 5.45
CA VAL A 26 -9.74 23.38 6.67
C VAL A 26 -8.46 23.47 7.49
N PHE A 27 -7.83 24.65 7.51
CA PHE A 27 -6.65 24.95 8.30
C PHE A 27 -7.07 25.48 9.68
N ALA A 28 -7.29 24.59 10.66
CA ALA A 28 -7.68 24.97 12.00
C ALA A 28 -6.95 24.12 13.04
N GLY A 29 -6.21 24.78 13.95
CA GLY A 29 -5.63 24.16 15.15
C GLY A 29 -6.64 24.10 16.29
N THR A 30 -7.57 25.06 16.35
CA THR A 30 -8.61 25.15 17.39
C THR A 30 -9.95 25.49 16.77
N TYR A 31 -11.02 25.07 17.44
CA TYR A 31 -12.40 25.32 17.04
C TYR A 31 -13.17 25.96 18.21
N GLY A 32 -14.13 26.84 17.92
CA GLY A 32 -15.06 27.34 18.92
C GLY A 32 -15.98 26.22 19.37
N PHE A 33 -16.17 26.07 20.69
CA PHE A 33 -17.16 25.16 21.26
C PHE A 33 -17.77 25.78 22.54
N SER A 34 -18.95 25.30 22.92
CA SER A 34 -19.62 25.69 24.13
C SER A 34 -20.13 24.45 24.89
N GLY A 35 -20.18 24.53 26.19
CA GLY A 35 -20.67 23.42 27.05
C GLY A 35 -19.59 22.37 27.35
N GLU A 36 -20.02 21.16 27.66
CA GLU A 36 -19.14 20.06 28.06
C GLU A 36 -18.33 19.52 26.86
N THR A 37 -17.18 18.97 27.19
CA THR A 37 -16.34 18.28 26.17
C THR A 37 -17.09 17.09 25.56
N GLY A 38 -17.07 16.98 24.22
CA GLY A 38 -17.79 15.93 23.48
C GLY A 38 -19.13 16.34 22.88
N THR A 39 -19.64 17.55 23.18
CA THR A 39 -20.85 18.08 22.52
C THR A 39 -20.60 18.60 21.11
N SER A 40 -19.35 18.95 20.78
CA SER A 40 -18.93 19.42 19.47
C SER A 40 -18.10 18.38 18.76
N ARG A 41 -18.37 18.17 17.46
CA ARG A 41 -17.60 17.23 16.62
C ARG A 41 -16.13 17.65 16.48
N TYR A 42 -15.84 18.94 16.48
CA TYR A 42 -14.50 19.50 16.34
C TYR A 42 -14.20 20.43 17.52
N THR A 43 -13.07 20.21 18.20
CA THR A 43 -12.61 21.04 19.32
C THR A 43 -11.15 21.45 19.17
N TYR A 44 -10.31 20.51 18.74
CA TYR A 44 -8.88 20.70 18.56
C TYR A 44 -8.35 19.91 17.36
N GLY A 45 -7.52 20.56 16.54
CA GLY A 45 -7.07 20.03 15.25
C GLY A 45 -6.25 18.74 15.30
N ARG A 46 -5.65 18.38 16.46
CA ARG A 46 -4.98 17.10 16.62
C ARG A 46 -5.95 15.94 16.83
N TYR A 47 -7.17 16.21 17.29
CA TYR A 47 -8.19 15.19 17.51
C TYR A 47 -8.97 14.92 16.24
N HIS A 48 -9.45 15.98 15.58
CA HIS A 48 -10.34 15.91 14.44
C HIS A 48 -10.14 17.10 13.51
N ASN A 49 -10.38 16.87 12.21
CA ASN A 49 -10.40 17.92 11.20
C ASN A 49 -11.47 17.60 10.15
N PRO A 50 -12.31 18.55 9.71
CA PRO A 50 -13.32 18.32 8.69
C PRO A 50 -12.77 17.69 7.40
N THR A 51 -11.58 18.11 6.95
CA THR A 51 -10.93 17.56 5.76
C THR A 51 -10.60 16.08 5.93
N TRP A 52 -10.13 15.67 7.13
CA TRP A 52 -9.90 14.24 7.41
C TRP A 52 -11.20 13.46 7.39
N SER A 53 -12.27 14.02 7.96
CA SER A 53 -13.57 13.34 8.03
C SER A 53 -14.10 12.97 6.66
N PHE A 54 -14.07 13.87 5.69
CA PHE A 54 -14.52 13.60 4.32
C PHE A 54 -13.68 12.50 3.65
N PHE A 55 -12.36 12.53 3.83
CA PHE A 55 -11.50 11.52 3.25
C PHE A 55 -11.62 10.16 3.97
N GLU A 56 -11.72 10.14 5.31
CA GLU A 56 -11.99 8.92 6.08
C GLU A 56 -13.34 8.31 5.71
N GLU A 57 -14.38 9.12 5.44
CA GLU A 57 -15.68 8.67 4.94
C GLU A 57 -15.54 8.03 3.55
N ALA A 58 -14.75 8.65 2.64
CA ALA A 58 -14.47 8.09 1.32
C ALA A 58 -13.75 6.73 1.42
N LEU A 59 -12.70 6.65 2.22
CA LEU A 59 -11.96 5.41 2.44
C LEU A 59 -12.83 4.33 3.10
N THR A 60 -13.68 4.71 4.06
CA THR A 60 -14.62 3.80 4.72
C THR A 60 -15.57 3.15 3.71
N GLU A 61 -16.09 3.94 2.75
CA GLU A 61 -16.92 3.42 1.67
C GLU A 61 -16.14 2.48 0.75
N LEU A 62 -14.91 2.83 0.38
CA LEU A 62 -14.10 2.05 -0.55
C LEU A 62 -13.55 0.77 0.07
N GLU A 63 -13.05 0.81 1.29
CA GLU A 63 -12.47 -0.31 2.02
C GLU A 63 -13.53 -1.27 2.60
N GLY A 64 -14.75 -0.79 2.82
CA GLY A 64 -15.81 -1.58 3.44
C GLY A 64 -15.72 -1.68 4.97
N GLY A 65 -15.00 -0.78 5.61
CA GLY A 65 -14.86 -0.67 7.07
C GLY A 65 -14.33 0.68 7.50
N PRO A 66 -14.54 1.11 8.78
CA PRO A 66 -14.17 2.43 9.25
C PRO A 66 -12.66 2.68 9.09
N ALA A 67 -12.33 3.77 8.41
CA ALA A 67 -10.96 4.15 8.08
C ALA A 67 -10.43 5.30 8.95
N VAL A 68 -9.11 5.32 9.14
CA VAL A 68 -8.37 6.34 9.88
C VAL A 68 -7.13 6.73 9.09
N VAL A 69 -6.95 8.02 8.81
CA VAL A 69 -5.80 8.57 8.08
C VAL A 69 -4.64 8.91 9.01
N PHE A 70 -3.42 8.79 8.49
CA PHE A 70 -2.16 9.03 9.18
C PHE A 70 -1.21 9.84 8.32
N SER A 71 -0.22 10.49 8.94
CA SER A 71 0.78 11.31 8.27
C SER A 71 1.69 10.56 7.29
N SER A 72 1.69 9.23 7.30
CA SER A 72 2.45 8.39 6.36
C SER A 72 1.99 6.92 6.43
N GLY A 73 2.35 6.11 5.42
CA GLY A 73 2.17 4.67 5.47
C GLY A 73 2.85 4.04 6.69
N MET A 74 4.08 4.47 7.04
CA MET A 74 4.77 3.97 8.25
C MET A 74 4.07 4.38 9.55
N ALA A 75 3.43 5.54 9.61
CA ALA A 75 2.60 5.92 10.76
C ALA A 75 1.36 5.01 10.88
N ALA A 76 0.76 4.61 9.76
CA ALA A 76 -0.33 3.63 9.71
C ALA A 76 0.14 2.24 10.17
N VAL A 77 1.30 1.76 9.68
CA VAL A 77 1.94 0.52 10.14
C VAL A 77 2.17 0.55 11.66
N THR A 78 2.80 1.63 12.16
CA THR A 78 3.10 1.78 13.59
C THR A 78 1.83 1.81 14.43
N ALA A 79 0.74 2.42 13.91
CA ALA A 79 -0.54 2.47 14.61
C ALA A 79 -1.16 1.09 14.80
N VAL A 80 -1.13 0.22 13.77
CA VAL A 80 -1.62 -1.15 13.89
C VAL A 80 -0.75 -1.95 14.87
N LEU A 81 0.57 -1.96 14.66
CA LEU A 81 1.48 -2.69 15.53
C LEU A 81 1.38 -2.22 16.99
N GLY A 82 1.36 -0.90 17.22
CA GLY A 82 1.27 -0.33 18.56
C GLY A 82 -0.08 -0.55 19.23
N SER A 83 -1.19 -0.48 18.48
CA SER A 83 -2.53 -0.68 19.03
C SER A 83 -2.83 -2.14 19.38
N VAL A 84 -2.24 -3.09 18.64
CA VAL A 84 -2.47 -4.53 18.84
C VAL A 84 -1.43 -5.12 19.79
N LEU A 85 -0.16 -4.92 19.52
CA LEU A 85 0.93 -5.54 20.28
C LEU A 85 1.27 -4.73 21.54
N GLY A 86 1.24 -3.40 21.45
CA GLY A 86 1.73 -2.52 22.50
C GLY A 86 3.19 -2.84 22.87
N ALA A 87 3.63 -2.35 24.01
CA ALA A 87 4.90 -2.71 24.63
C ALA A 87 4.66 -3.82 25.69
N ARG A 88 4.21 -5.00 25.25
CA ARG A 88 3.89 -6.13 26.14
C ARG A 88 4.74 -7.34 25.78
N THR A 89 5.38 -7.92 26.80
CA THR A 89 6.07 -9.21 26.67
C THR A 89 5.08 -10.33 26.40
N GLY A 90 5.47 -11.29 25.57
CA GLY A 90 4.65 -12.46 25.25
C GLY A 90 3.73 -12.28 24.02
N ASN A 91 3.68 -11.09 23.40
CA ASN A 91 3.02 -10.92 22.11
C ASN A 91 3.90 -11.46 20.98
N VAL A 92 3.27 -12.14 20.03
CA VAL A 92 3.92 -12.72 18.86
C VAL A 92 3.40 -12.02 17.60
N LEU A 93 4.34 -11.50 16.80
CA LEU A 93 4.10 -10.94 15.47
C LEU A 93 4.63 -11.90 14.41
N VAL A 94 3.76 -12.36 13.51
CA VAL A 94 4.16 -13.09 12.31
C VAL A 94 4.13 -12.13 11.13
N MET A 95 5.22 -12.06 10.32
CA MET A 95 5.27 -11.16 9.17
C MET A 95 6.07 -11.77 8.00
N PRO A 96 5.89 -11.23 6.76
CA PRO A 96 6.62 -11.71 5.61
C PRO A 96 8.12 -11.36 5.72
N SER A 97 8.99 -12.31 5.38
CA SER A 97 10.44 -12.07 5.30
C SER A 97 10.85 -11.25 4.08
N ASP A 98 9.97 -11.16 3.08
CA ASP A 98 10.14 -10.51 1.78
C ASP A 98 9.16 -9.34 1.55
N GLY A 99 8.46 -8.88 2.58
CA GLY A 99 7.63 -7.67 2.57
C GLY A 99 8.44 -6.38 2.73
N TYR A 100 7.76 -5.24 2.80
CA TYR A 100 8.39 -3.93 2.87
C TYR A 100 9.42 -3.82 4.01
N TYR A 101 10.68 -3.56 3.65
CA TYR A 101 11.82 -3.70 4.55
C TYR A 101 11.73 -2.78 5.78
N THR A 102 11.18 -1.54 5.67
CA THR A 102 11.09 -0.61 6.81
C THR A 102 10.08 -1.11 7.85
N ALA A 103 9.00 -1.78 7.45
CA ALA A 103 8.07 -2.40 8.39
C ALA A 103 8.75 -3.56 9.15
N ARG A 104 9.57 -4.36 8.45
CA ARG A 104 10.40 -5.41 9.08
C ARG A 104 11.40 -4.82 10.07
N MET A 105 12.13 -3.77 9.68
CA MET A 105 13.08 -3.08 10.56
C MET A 105 12.42 -2.52 11.82
N LEU A 106 11.20 -1.94 11.68
CA LEU A 106 10.44 -1.45 12.83
C LEU A 106 10.07 -2.59 13.78
N ALA A 107 9.63 -3.72 13.24
CA ALA A 107 9.27 -4.90 14.03
C ALA A 107 10.49 -5.50 14.75
N GLU A 108 11.58 -5.76 14.02
CA GLU A 108 12.80 -6.38 14.54
C GLU A 108 13.62 -5.45 15.45
N GLY A 109 13.55 -4.14 15.22
CA GLY A 109 14.22 -3.15 16.05
C GLY A 109 13.37 -2.77 17.27
N TYR A 110 12.37 -1.92 17.05
CA TYR A 110 11.60 -1.32 18.15
C TYR A 110 10.74 -2.36 18.88
N PHE A 111 9.88 -3.10 18.19
CA PHE A 111 8.94 -4.00 18.87
C PHE A 111 9.65 -5.20 19.52
N ALA A 112 10.64 -5.79 18.87
CA ALA A 112 11.43 -6.86 19.46
C ALA A 112 12.19 -6.41 20.71
N SER A 113 12.77 -5.19 20.73
CA SER A 113 13.44 -4.66 21.91
C SER A 113 12.49 -4.37 23.10
N HIS A 114 11.17 -4.32 22.83
CA HIS A 114 10.12 -4.19 23.85
C HIS A 114 9.42 -5.52 24.18
N GLY A 115 10.04 -6.67 23.81
CA GLY A 115 9.61 -8.00 24.22
C GLY A 115 8.55 -8.64 23.31
N VAL A 116 8.33 -8.13 22.10
CA VAL A 116 7.54 -8.79 21.08
C VAL A 116 8.40 -9.84 20.37
N GLU A 117 7.92 -11.08 20.30
CA GLU A 117 8.54 -12.12 19.47
C GLU A 117 8.18 -11.87 18.00
N VAL A 118 9.19 -11.71 17.13
CA VAL A 118 8.98 -11.48 15.69
C VAL A 118 9.38 -12.76 14.93
N ARG A 119 8.39 -13.41 14.32
CA ARG A 119 8.58 -14.57 13.44
C ARG A 119 8.44 -14.14 11.99
N LYS A 120 9.35 -14.59 11.13
CA LYS A 120 9.32 -14.27 9.70
C LYS A 120 9.25 -15.53 8.86
N ALA A 121 8.44 -15.47 7.79
CA ALA A 121 8.38 -16.51 6.78
C ALA A 121 8.14 -15.89 5.40
N PRO A 122 8.54 -16.54 4.30
CA PRO A 122 8.26 -16.03 2.95
C PRO A 122 6.77 -15.88 2.68
N THR A 123 6.40 -14.93 1.81
CA THR A 123 5.03 -14.76 1.32
C THR A 123 4.62 -15.95 0.45
N ALA A 124 5.53 -16.41 -0.41
CA ALA A 124 5.28 -17.54 -1.30
C ALA A 124 4.88 -18.81 -0.55
N GLY A 125 3.95 -19.56 -1.12
CA GLY A 125 3.53 -20.88 -0.58
C GLY A 125 2.80 -20.82 0.74
N ASN A 126 2.27 -19.66 1.16
CA ASN A 126 1.60 -19.47 2.45
C ASN A 126 2.47 -19.86 3.66
N ALA A 127 3.79 -19.68 3.57
CA ALA A 127 4.72 -20.17 4.58
C ALA A 127 4.51 -19.54 5.98
N GLN A 128 3.84 -18.37 6.06
CA GLN A 128 3.44 -17.80 7.35
C GLN A 128 2.49 -18.70 8.14
N ALA A 129 1.79 -19.64 7.48
CA ALA A 129 0.90 -20.59 8.15
C ALA A 129 1.60 -21.45 9.20
N ASP A 130 2.88 -21.77 9.01
CA ASP A 130 3.69 -22.59 9.91
C ASP A 130 4.17 -21.82 11.16
N GLN A 131 3.94 -20.50 11.21
CA GLN A 131 4.38 -19.60 12.29
C GLN A 131 3.23 -19.12 13.19
N LEU A 132 1.99 -19.59 12.97
CA LEU A 132 0.78 -19.02 13.59
C LEU A 132 0.54 -19.43 15.04
N GLU A 133 1.20 -20.46 15.55
CA GLU A 133 1.00 -20.92 16.93
C GLU A 133 1.27 -19.80 17.94
N GLY A 134 0.25 -19.45 18.74
CA GLY A 134 0.34 -18.36 19.73
C GLY A 134 0.51 -16.95 19.14
N ALA A 135 0.32 -16.76 17.83
CA ALA A 135 0.41 -15.45 17.22
C ALA A 135 -0.66 -14.49 17.79
N THR A 136 -0.24 -13.25 18.05
CA THR A 136 -1.14 -12.14 18.44
C THR A 136 -1.59 -11.36 17.20
N LEU A 137 -0.66 -11.12 16.29
CA LEU A 137 -0.88 -10.42 15.03
C LEU A 137 -0.15 -11.10 13.89
N VAL A 138 -0.84 -11.30 12.79
CA VAL A 138 -0.27 -11.74 11.52
C VAL A 138 -0.30 -10.54 10.56
N TRP A 139 0.88 -10.10 10.14
CA TRP A 139 1.04 -9.07 9.13
C TRP A 139 1.29 -9.73 7.78
N LEU A 140 0.46 -9.46 6.81
CA LEU A 140 0.58 -9.98 5.44
C LEU A 140 0.84 -8.81 4.47
N GLU A 141 1.57 -9.08 3.40
CA GLU A 141 1.77 -8.17 2.28
C GLU A 141 1.72 -8.98 0.98
N THR A 142 0.72 -8.73 0.15
CA THR A 142 0.51 -9.50 -1.08
C THR A 142 -0.13 -8.63 -2.17
N PRO A 143 0.55 -8.47 -3.33
CA PRO A 143 1.89 -8.95 -3.65
C PRO A 143 2.98 -8.30 -2.79
N SER A 144 4.02 -9.07 -2.42
CA SER A 144 5.16 -8.56 -1.66
C SER A 144 6.01 -7.60 -2.50
N ASN A 145 6.61 -6.59 -1.86
CA ASN A 145 7.49 -5.62 -2.51
C ASN A 145 8.94 -5.80 -2.03
N PRO A 146 9.89 -6.16 -2.93
CA PRO A 146 9.82 -6.00 -4.38
C PRO A 146 9.59 -7.28 -5.20
N CYS A 147 9.51 -8.47 -4.58
CA CYS A 147 9.57 -9.75 -5.29
C CYS A 147 8.24 -10.17 -5.94
N LEU A 148 7.13 -9.50 -5.60
CA LEU A 148 5.78 -9.75 -6.12
C LEU A 148 5.26 -11.18 -5.86
N GLU A 149 5.72 -11.79 -4.76
CA GLU A 149 5.16 -13.04 -4.27
C GLU A 149 3.73 -12.81 -3.76
N THR A 150 2.86 -13.81 -3.91
CA THR A 150 1.49 -13.76 -3.40
C THR A 150 1.21 -14.88 -2.42
N CYS A 151 0.37 -14.60 -1.43
CA CYS A 151 -0.21 -15.60 -0.54
C CYS A 151 -1.74 -15.60 -0.66
N ASP A 152 -2.36 -16.72 -0.35
CA ASP A 152 -3.82 -16.85 -0.30
C ASP A 152 -4.33 -16.20 0.99
N LEU A 153 -4.89 -15.00 0.86
CA LEU A 153 -5.38 -14.22 2.01
C LEU A 153 -6.50 -14.94 2.74
N ALA A 154 -7.48 -15.48 2.02
CA ALA A 154 -8.62 -16.13 2.66
C ALA A 154 -8.19 -17.35 3.49
N GLU A 155 -7.24 -18.14 2.97
CA GLU A 155 -6.68 -19.28 3.68
C GLU A 155 -5.90 -18.86 4.93
N LEU A 156 -4.95 -17.91 4.79
CA LEU A 156 -4.11 -17.46 5.91
C LEU A 156 -4.92 -16.76 7.00
N ILE A 157 -5.86 -15.89 6.62
CA ILE A 157 -6.78 -15.22 7.56
C ILE A 157 -7.58 -16.27 8.36
N GLY A 158 -8.16 -17.26 7.64
CA GLY A 158 -8.91 -18.31 8.31
C GLY A 158 -8.07 -19.17 9.27
N LYS A 159 -6.81 -19.44 8.94
CA LYS A 159 -5.87 -20.14 9.81
C LYS A 159 -5.47 -19.28 11.02
N ALA A 160 -5.18 -17.99 10.81
CA ALA A 160 -4.81 -17.08 11.89
C ALA A 160 -5.96 -16.89 12.90
N HIS A 161 -7.17 -16.69 12.42
CA HIS A 161 -8.36 -16.55 13.29
C HIS A 161 -8.64 -17.82 14.12
N LYS A 162 -8.34 -19.03 13.61
CA LYS A 162 -8.42 -20.27 14.41
C LYS A 162 -7.42 -20.31 15.57
N GLN A 163 -6.35 -19.51 15.49
CA GLN A 163 -5.37 -19.31 16.56
C GLN A 163 -5.67 -18.08 17.43
N ASN A 164 -6.83 -17.42 17.23
CA ASN A 164 -7.22 -16.13 17.83
C ASN A 164 -6.26 -14.97 17.51
N ALA A 165 -5.48 -15.06 16.45
CA ALA A 165 -4.62 -14.00 15.98
C ALA A 165 -5.41 -13.01 15.13
N LEU A 166 -5.13 -11.71 15.28
CA LEU A 166 -5.61 -10.67 14.36
C LEU A 166 -4.77 -10.67 13.08
N VAL A 167 -5.37 -10.21 11.97
CA VAL A 167 -4.69 -10.14 10.67
C VAL A 167 -4.73 -8.73 10.12
N ALA A 168 -3.54 -8.18 9.82
CA ALA A 168 -3.36 -6.94 9.08
C ALA A 168 -2.77 -7.25 7.69
N VAL A 169 -3.30 -6.60 6.66
CA VAL A 169 -2.80 -6.74 5.29
C VAL A 169 -2.31 -5.39 4.79
N ASP A 170 -1.04 -5.30 4.43
CA ASP A 170 -0.52 -4.17 3.65
C ASP A 170 -1.02 -4.29 2.21
N ASN A 171 -1.98 -3.46 1.86
CA ASN A 171 -2.67 -3.42 0.58
C ASN A 171 -2.16 -2.30 -0.34
N THR A 172 -0.97 -1.79 -0.06
CA THR A 172 -0.40 -0.63 -0.78
C THR A 172 -0.24 -0.87 -2.27
N THR A 173 0.28 -2.04 -2.67
CA THR A 173 0.59 -2.33 -4.09
C THR A 173 -0.66 -2.48 -4.95
N PRO A 174 -1.68 -3.27 -4.58
CA PRO A 174 -2.87 -3.44 -5.41
C PRO A 174 -3.87 -2.29 -5.29
N THR A 175 -3.78 -1.46 -4.27
CA THR A 175 -4.80 -0.50 -3.85
C THR A 175 -6.13 -1.17 -3.48
N VAL A 176 -7.06 -0.43 -2.92
CA VAL A 176 -8.42 -0.89 -2.60
C VAL A 176 -9.21 -1.35 -3.83
N LEU A 177 -8.82 -0.93 -5.04
CA LEU A 177 -9.47 -1.38 -6.28
C LEU A 177 -8.94 -2.73 -6.77
N GLY A 178 -7.69 -3.03 -6.51
CA GLY A 178 -7.09 -4.31 -6.90
C GLY A 178 -7.43 -5.43 -5.94
N GLN A 179 -7.49 -5.16 -4.64
CA GLN A 179 -7.72 -6.16 -3.61
C GLN A 179 -8.43 -5.53 -2.41
N GLN A 180 -9.33 -6.27 -1.77
CA GLN A 180 -10.14 -5.80 -0.64
C GLN A 180 -9.95 -6.71 0.59
N PRO A 181 -8.92 -6.49 1.41
CA PRO A 181 -8.58 -7.37 2.53
C PRO A 181 -9.71 -7.56 3.55
N LEU A 182 -10.45 -6.50 3.90
CA LEU A 182 -11.56 -6.59 4.86
C LEU A 182 -12.69 -7.52 4.34
N MET A 183 -12.96 -7.50 3.02
CA MET A 183 -13.95 -8.39 2.40
C MET A 183 -13.48 -9.85 2.38
N LEU A 184 -12.17 -10.09 2.41
CA LEU A 184 -11.55 -11.41 2.53
C LEU A 184 -11.43 -11.87 3.99
N GLY A 185 -11.84 -11.02 4.95
CA GLY A 185 -11.92 -11.36 6.37
C GLY A 185 -10.80 -10.78 7.24
N ALA A 186 -9.85 -10.02 6.71
CA ALA A 186 -8.81 -9.36 7.50
C ALA A 186 -9.40 -8.41 8.54
N ASP A 187 -8.68 -8.18 9.63
CA ASP A 187 -9.07 -7.25 10.67
C ASP A 187 -8.64 -5.82 10.35
N PHE A 188 -7.54 -5.69 9.59
CA PHE A 188 -7.02 -4.39 9.14
C PHE A 188 -6.58 -4.46 7.67
N SER A 189 -6.94 -3.44 6.90
CA SER A 189 -6.35 -3.09 5.61
C SER A 189 -5.49 -1.85 5.81
N VAL A 190 -4.21 -1.93 5.46
CA VAL A 190 -3.22 -0.86 5.64
C VAL A 190 -2.73 -0.41 4.28
N SER A 191 -2.60 0.88 4.09
CA SER A 191 -2.08 1.43 2.83
C SER A 191 -1.16 2.62 3.05
N SER A 192 -0.09 2.67 2.25
CA SER A 192 0.65 3.89 2.00
C SER A 192 -0.02 4.65 0.85
N ASP A 193 -0.84 5.64 1.18
CA ASP A 193 -1.59 6.43 0.20
C ASP A 193 -0.70 7.28 -0.70
N SER A 194 0.55 7.49 -0.30
CA SER A 194 1.62 8.11 -1.10
C SER A 194 1.90 7.39 -2.43
N LYS A 195 1.37 6.17 -2.60
CA LYS A 195 1.58 5.30 -3.75
C LYS A 195 0.40 5.41 -4.75
N GLY A 196 -0.03 4.30 -5.31
CA GLY A 196 -1.07 4.25 -6.33
C GLY A 196 -2.41 4.90 -5.93
N LEU A 197 -2.76 4.95 -4.64
CA LEU A 197 -4.02 5.55 -4.22
C LEU A 197 -4.10 7.03 -4.63
N THR A 198 -3.09 7.83 -4.34
CA THR A 198 -3.00 9.24 -4.75
C THR A 198 -2.36 9.41 -6.12
N GLY A 199 -1.30 8.67 -6.43
CA GLY A 199 -0.74 8.47 -7.75
C GLY A 199 0.00 9.65 -8.38
N HIS A 200 0.25 10.76 -7.66
CA HIS A 200 0.88 11.96 -8.24
C HIS A 200 2.28 12.23 -7.72
N SER A 201 2.80 11.37 -6.81
CA SER A 201 4.16 11.47 -6.23
C SER A 201 4.44 12.80 -5.51
N ASP A 202 3.42 13.46 -5.00
CA ASP A 202 3.43 14.84 -4.48
C ASP A 202 3.07 14.93 -2.98
N LEU A 203 2.67 13.82 -2.34
CA LEU A 203 2.31 13.83 -0.93
C LEU A 203 2.72 12.55 -0.20
N ILE A 204 2.81 12.65 1.12
CA ILE A 204 3.06 11.53 2.03
C ILE A 204 1.82 11.37 2.90
N LEU A 205 1.19 10.18 2.84
CA LEU A 205 -0.01 9.86 3.58
C LEU A 205 -0.15 8.35 3.76
N GLY A 206 -0.96 7.90 4.69
CA GLY A 206 -1.37 6.51 4.82
C GLY A 206 -2.69 6.38 5.56
N HIS A 207 -3.32 5.23 5.45
CA HIS A 207 -4.52 4.93 6.21
C HIS A 207 -4.54 3.50 6.72
N VAL A 208 -5.42 3.26 7.68
CA VAL A 208 -5.84 1.93 8.13
C VAL A 208 -7.36 1.90 8.08
N ALA A 209 -7.92 0.93 7.40
CA ALA A 209 -9.31 0.56 7.54
C ALA A 209 -9.42 -0.67 8.45
N ALA A 210 -10.37 -0.65 9.37
CA ALA A 210 -10.56 -1.70 10.37
C ALA A 210 -11.90 -2.42 10.15
N ARG A 211 -11.96 -3.69 10.55
CA ARG A 211 -13.17 -4.52 10.44
C ARG A 211 -14.30 -4.06 11.37
N GLY A 212 -14.03 -3.21 12.38
CA GLY A 212 -15.04 -2.73 13.30
C GLY A 212 -14.69 -1.39 13.93
N GLN A 213 -15.72 -0.70 14.42
CA GLN A 213 -15.59 0.64 14.97
C GLN A 213 -14.65 0.70 16.18
N GLU A 214 -14.66 -0.32 17.03
CA GLU A 214 -13.79 -0.37 18.22
C GLU A 214 -12.31 -0.24 17.85
N TRP A 215 -11.87 -0.95 16.79
CA TRP A 215 -10.48 -0.85 16.32
C TRP A 215 -10.19 0.50 15.69
N ALA A 216 -11.12 1.06 14.93
CA ALA A 216 -10.95 2.40 14.37
C ALA A 216 -10.80 3.46 15.49
N ASP A 217 -11.56 3.34 16.57
CA ASP A 217 -11.47 4.26 17.71
C ASP A 217 -10.14 4.11 18.47
N ARG A 218 -9.63 2.88 18.62
CA ARG A 218 -8.29 2.63 19.18
C ARG A 218 -7.19 3.23 18.28
N LEU A 219 -7.30 3.09 16.97
CA LEU A 219 -6.38 3.68 16.00
C LEU A 219 -6.41 5.22 16.02
N ARG A 220 -7.60 5.82 16.14
CA ARG A 220 -7.75 7.29 16.33
C ARG A 220 -7.11 7.77 17.63
N ALA A 221 -7.33 7.03 18.72
CA ALA A 221 -6.71 7.33 20.01
C ALA A 221 -5.16 7.25 19.90
N PHE A 222 -4.65 6.20 19.27
CA PHE A 222 -3.21 6.04 19.02
C PHE A 222 -2.65 7.20 18.17
N ARG A 223 -3.29 7.54 17.05
CA ARG A 223 -2.91 8.70 16.22
C ARG A 223 -2.83 9.99 17.03
N THR A 224 -3.84 10.26 17.85
CA THR A 224 -3.94 11.46 18.68
C THR A 224 -2.82 11.51 19.73
N GLN A 225 -2.53 10.39 20.39
CA GLN A 225 -1.53 10.28 21.44
C GLN A 225 -0.10 10.37 20.91
N GLN A 226 0.15 9.72 19.76
CA GLN A 226 1.48 9.73 19.11
C GLN A 226 1.72 10.98 18.25
N GLY A 227 0.67 11.75 17.97
CA GLY A 227 0.77 12.94 17.12
C GLY A 227 0.97 12.64 15.63
N ALA A 228 0.71 11.41 15.17
CA ALA A 228 0.88 10.97 13.77
C ALA A 228 -0.26 11.48 12.86
N ILE A 229 -0.58 12.76 12.99
CA ILE A 229 -1.67 13.45 12.27
C ILE A 229 -1.20 13.94 10.90
N PRO A 230 -2.04 13.81 9.84
CA PRO A 230 -1.73 14.38 8.53
C PRO A 230 -2.04 15.88 8.46
N GLY A 231 -1.42 16.60 7.53
CA GLY A 231 -1.81 17.96 7.19
C GLY A 231 -3.13 18.01 6.40
N PRO A 232 -3.95 19.06 6.56
CA PRO A 232 -5.21 19.15 5.84
C PRO A 232 -5.06 19.30 4.33
N MET A 233 -3.98 19.89 3.83
CA MET A 233 -3.71 20.03 2.41
C MET A 233 -3.41 18.66 1.77
N GLU A 234 -2.56 17.86 2.38
CA GLU A 234 -2.21 16.52 1.91
C GLU A 234 -3.45 15.62 1.84
N VAL A 235 -4.31 15.70 2.86
CA VAL A 235 -5.56 14.92 2.88
C VAL A 235 -6.54 15.40 1.82
N TRP A 236 -6.65 16.71 1.59
CA TRP A 236 -7.49 17.26 0.54
C TRP A 236 -7.02 16.85 -0.86
N LEU A 237 -5.70 16.93 -1.13
CA LEU A 237 -5.09 16.45 -2.36
C LEU A 237 -5.32 14.95 -2.56
N ALA A 238 -5.20 14.15 -1.50
CA ALA A 238 -5.49 12.72 -1.53
C ALA A 238 -6.94 12.44 -1.92
N HIS A 239 -7.90 13.13 -1.29
CA HIS A 239 -9.32 12.98 -1.61
C HIS A 239 -9.62 13.37 -3.06
N ARG A 240 -9.10 14.53 -3.51
CA ARG A 240 -9.21 14.97 -4.91
C ARG A 240 -8.68 13.91 -5.89
N SER A 241 -7.59 13.23 -5.53
CA SER A 241 -6.94 12.21 -6.37
C SER A 241 -7.78 10.93 -6.55
N LEU A 242 -8.69 10.63 -5.61
CA LEU A 242 -9.59 9.48 -5.74
C LEU A 242 -10.45 9.54 -7.02
N ALA A 243 -10.83 10.73 -7.45
CA ALA A 243 -11.69 10.90 -8.64
C ALA A 243 -11.08 10.33 -9.93
N THR A 244 -9.76 10.14 -9.99
CA THR A 244 -9.07 9.54 -11.14
C THR A 244 -8.44 8.18 -10.81
N LEU A 245 -8.69 7.63 -9.63
CA LEU A 245 -8.01 6.42 -9.15
C LEU A 245 -8.23 5.24 -10.10
N GLU A 246 -9.47 4.96 -10.49
CA GLU A 246 -9.78 3.80 -11.33
C GLU A 246 -9.13 3.93 -12.72
N MET A 247 -9.19 5.11 -13.33
CA MET A 247 -8.58 5.38 -14.63
C MET A 247 -7.05 5.17 -14.58
N ARG A 248 -6.40 5.64 -13.50
CA ARG A 248 -4.95 5.49 -13.32
C ARG A 248 -4.56 4.03 -13.09
N VAL A 249 -5.23 3.35 -12.16
CA VAL A 249 -4.95 1.95 -11.83
C VAL A 249 -5.15 1.07 -13.06
N GLN A 250 -6.21 1.25 -13.82
CA GLN A 250 -6.45 0.50 -15.04
C GLN A 250 -5.31 0.70 -16.05
N ARG A 251 -4.97 1.95 -16.39
CA ARG A 251 -3.89 2.28 -17.34
C ARG A 251 -2.54 1.73 -16.86
N GLN A 252 -2.21 1.91 -15.59
CA GLN A 252 -0.96 1.41 -15.02
C GLN A 252 -0.86 -0.12 -15.08
N CYS A 253 -1.95 -0.84 -14.80
CA CYS A 253 -1.96 -2.31 -14.90
C CYS A 253 -1.88 -2.81 -16.34
N GLU A 254 -2.51 -2.12 -17.29
CA GLU A 254 -2.38 -2.41 -18.73
C GLU A 254 -0.93 -2.22 -19.18
N ASN A 255 -0.31 -1.11 -18.82
CA ASN A 255 1.10 -0.82 -19.13
C ASN A 255 2.04 -1.83 -18.46
N ALA A 256 1.82 -2.16 -17.18
CA ALA A 256 2.62 -3.16 -16.47
C ALA A 256 2.53 -4.54 -17.15
N MET A 257 1.34 -4.94 -17.62
CA MET A 257 1.16 -6.19 -18.36
C MET A 257 1.92 -6.18 -19.69
N ASN A 258 1.86 -5.08 -20.46
CA ASN A 258 2.55 -4.94 -21.75
C ASN A 258 4.08 -4.99 -21.52
N VAL A 259 4.58 -4.25 -20.54
CA VAL A 259 6.02 -4.28 -20.16
C VAL A 259 6.44 -5.68 -19.73
N ALA A 260 5.66 -6.34 -18.86
CA ALA A 260 6.01 -7.69 -18.38
C ALA A 260 6.04 -8.73 -19.51
N ARG A 261 5.12 -8.63 -20.47
CA ARG A 261 5.12 -9.48 -21.67
C ARG A 261 6.33 -9.21 -22.55
N TYR A 262 6.62 -7.93 -22.82
CA TYR A 262 7.76 -7.52 -23.64
C TYR A 262 9.08 -7.97 -23.02
N LEU A 263 9.34 -7.66 -21.75
CA LEU A 263 10.56 -8.07 -21.04
C LEU A 263 10.76 -9.59 -21.06
N GLY A 264 9.68 -10.34 -21.04
CA GLY A 264 9.74 -11.80 -21.14
C GLY A 264 10.12 -12.35 -22.50
N THR A 265 10.27 -11.53 -23.54
CA THR A 265 10.77 -11.91 -24.86
C THR A 265 12.26 -11.58 -25.07
N ARG A 266 12.84 -10.81 -24.14
CA ARG A 266 14.22 -10.32 -24.25
C ARG A 266 15.22 -11.29 -23.65
N THR A 267 16.29 -11.58 -24.37
CA THR A 267 17.34 -12.50 -23.95
C THR A 267 18.26 -11.94 -22.87
N GLU A 268 18.34 -10.62 -22.75
CA GLU A 268 19.08 -9.88 -21.73
C GLU A 268 18.43 -9.98 -20.35
N VAL A 269 17.13 -10.34 -20.31
CA VAL A 269 16.33 -10.43 -19.09
C VAL A 269 16.28 -11.87 -18.60
N LEU A 270 16.91 -12.14 -17.46
CA LEU A 270 17.03 -13.48 -16.88
C LEU A 270 15.69 -13.98 -16.29
N SER A 271 14.92 -13.09 -15.74
CA SER A 271 13.60 -13.41 -15.18
C SER A 271 12.71 -12.17 -15.11
N VAL A 272 11.38 -12.40 -15.18
CA VAL A 272 10.36 -11.37 -15.04
C VAL A 272 9.32 -11.86 -14.06
N ARG A 273 8.93 -11.00 -13.11
CA ARG A 273 7.84 -11.23 -12.16
C ARG A 273 6.74 -10.19 -12.36
N TYR A 274 5.53 -10.67 -12.56
CA TYR A 274 4.29 -9.89 -12.57
C TYR A 274 3.11 -10.81 -12.29
N PRO A 275 2.36 -10.64 -11.21
CA PRO A 275 1.30 -11.57 -10.81
C PRO A 275 0.17 -11.75 -11.84
N GLY A 276 0.05 -10.84 -12.81
CA GLY A 276 -0.90 -10.94 -13.93
C GLY A 276 -0.45 -11.83 -15.10
N LEU A 277 0.81 -12.25 -15.18
CA LEU A 277 1.30 -13.16 -16.22
C LEU A 277 0.87 -14.60 -15.88
N SER A 278 0.24 -15.30 -16.82
CA SER A 278 -0.20 -16.69 -16.60
C SER A 278 0.94 -17.68 -16.28
N ARG A 279 2.17 -17.33 -16.64
CA ARG A 279 3.39 -18.10 -16.32
C ARG A 279 4.05 -17.72 -14.99
N ASP A 280 3.60 -16.62 -14.34
CA ASP A 280 4.14 -16.20 -13.04
C ASP A 280 3.66 -17.16 -11.95
N PRO A 281 4.54 -17.62 -11.04
CA PRO A 281 4.15 -18.51 -9.94
C PRO A 281 3.01 -17.97 -9.08
N SER A 282 2.90 -16.65 -8.97
CA SER A 282 1.86 -15.96 -8.19
C SER A 282 0.49 -15.91 -8.87
N PHE A 283 0.40 -16.18 -10.20
CA PHE A 283 -0.83 -15.98 -10.99
C PHE A 283 -2.02 -16.77 -10.44
N GLY A 284 -1.79 -18.03 -10.04
CA GLY A 284 -2.87 -18.90 -9.57
C GLY A 284 -3.60 -18.38 -8.32
N ILE A 285 -2.89 -17.69 -7.44
CA ILE A 285 -3.45 -17.04 -6.24
C ILE A 285 -3.96 -15.64 -6.61
N ALA A 286 -3.13 -14.85 -7.26
CA ALA A 286 -3.46 -13.46 -7.61
C ALA A 286 -4.78 -13.37 -8.42
N SER A 287 -4.97 -14.23 -9.42
CA SER A 287 -6.18 -14.24 -10.26
C SER A 287 -7.47 -14.57 -9.53
N LYS A 288 -7.41 -15.18 -8.33
CA LYS A 288 -8.59 -15.48 -7.51
C LYS A 288 -9.00 -14.33 -6.60
N GLN A 289 -8.04 -13.54 -6.11
CA GLN A 289 -8.29 -12.53 -5.07
C GLN A 289 -8.09 -11.10 -5.54
N MET A 290 -7.45 -10.88 -6.71
CA MET A 290 -7.14 -9.55 -7.22
C MET A 290 -7.91 -9.24 -8.50
N LYS A 291 -8.45 -8.03 -8.58
CA LYS A 291 -9.04 -7.47 -9.81
C LYS A 291 -7.99 -6.79 -10.68
N TYR A 292 -7.04 -6.09 -10.06
CA TYR A 292 -5.89 -5.42 -10.68
C TYR A 292 -4.62 -5.91 -10.01
N PHE A 293 -3.59 -6.22 -10.79
CA PHE A 293 -2.35 -6.84 -10.29
C PHE A 293 -1.29 -5.83 -9.85
N GLY A 294 -1.61 -4.55 -9.89
CA GLY A 294 -0.73 -3.45 -9.51
C GLY A 294 0.20 -2.98 -10.64
N PRO A 295 0.91 -1.86 -10.41
CA PRO A 295 1.75 -1.21 -11.42
C PRO A 295 3.18 -1.75 -11.48
N ILE A 296 3.57 -2.64 -10.57
CA ILE A 296 4.97 -3.05 -10.40
C ILE A 296 5.27 -4.27 -11.29
N VAL A 297 6.36 -4.19 -12.03
CA VAL A 297 7.02 -5.31 -12.71
C VAL A 297 8.43 -5.42 -12.16
N SER A 298 8.85 -6.61 -11.74
CA SER A 298 10.21 -6.86 -11.30
C SER A 298 10.92 -7.77 -12.28
N PHE A 299 12.17 -7.46 -12.60
CA PHE A 299 12.98 -8.27 -13.52
C PHE A 299 14.44 -8.24 -13.13
N VAL A 300 15.22 -9.18 -13.67
CA VAL A 300 16.63 -9.36 -13.35
C VAL A 300 17.47 -9.29 -14.61
N LEU A 301 18.47 -8.42 -14.62
CA LEU A 301 19.58 -8.40 -15.56
C LEU A 301 20.77 -9.14 -14.95
N GLU A 302 21.75 -9.49 -15.77
CA GLU A 302 22.86 -10.38 -15.40
C GLU A 302 23.62 -9.91 -14.14
N ASP A 303 23.90 -8.60 -14.08
CA ASP A 303 24.71 -8.03 -13.00
C ASP A 303 24.30 -6.57 -12.68
N LYS A 304 25.01 -5.99 -11.73
CA LYS A 304 24.84 -4.60 -11.31
C LYS A 304 25.15 -3.61 -12.44
N GLU A 305 26.23 -3.86 -13.18
CA GLU A 305 26.74 -2.98 -14.22
C GLU A 305 25.77 -2.89 -15.40
N LYS A 306 25.17 -4.01 -15.81
CA LYS A 306 24.11 -4.03 -16.82
C LYS A 306 22.85 -3.32 -16.32
N ALA A 307 22.44 -3.54 -15.07
CA ALA A 307 21.30 -2.86 -14.49
C ALA A 307 21.51 -1.34 -14.42
N ASP A 308 22.69 -0.88 -14.01
CA ASP A 308 23.00 0.55 -13.91
C ASP A 308 23.11 1.20 -15.32
N ARG A 309 23.67 0.47 -16.35
CA ARG A 309 23.66 0.95 -17.75
C ARG A 309 22.24 1.05 -18.30
N PHE A 310 21.42 0.03 -18.10
CA PHE A 310 20.00 0.05 -18.49
C PHE A 310 19.28 1.28 -17.94
N LEU A 311 19.37 1.53 -16.63
CA LEU A 311 18.73 2.67 -15.99
C LEU A 311 19.24 4.01 -16.52
N THR A 312 20.53 4.09 -16.86
CA THR A 312 21.13 5.31 -17.44
C THR A 312 20.70 5.54 -18.90
N ALA A 313 20.44 4.45 -19.65
CA ALA A 313 20.02 4.53 -21.05
C ALA A 313 18.53 4.86 -21.23
N CYS A 314 17.69 4.65 -20.22
CA CYS A 314 16.27 5.06 -20.25
C CYS A 314 16.13 6.58 -20.47
N LYS A 315 15.21 6.98 -21.32
CA LYS A 315 14.93 8.39 -21.68
C LYS A 315 13.59 8.86 -21.16
N LEU A 316 12.59 7.98 -21.14
CA LEU A 316 11.25 8.22 -20.63
C LEU A 316 11.13 7.76 -19.17
N VAL A 317 11.60 6.55 -18.88
CA VAL A 317 11.54 5.95 -17.54
C VAL A 317 12.52 6.64 -16.61
N ILE A 318 12.01 7.21 -15.52
CA ILE A 318 12.80 7.98 -14.55
C ILE A 318 13.44 7.04 -13.53
N THR A 319 14.76 7.16 -13.33
CA THR A 319 15.42 6.46 -12.21
C THR A 319 15.03 7.10 -10.88
N ALA A 320 14.10 6.48 -10.17
CA ALA A 320 13.60 6.96 -8.90
C ALA A 320 13.11 5.81 -8.01
N THR A 321 13.12 6.04 -6.70
CA THR A 321 12.46 5.15 -5.74
C THR A 321 10.94 5.37 -5.73
N SER A 322 10.20 4.59 -4.92
CA SER A 322 8.75 4.59 -4.83
C SER A 322 8.10 3.84 -6.01
N PHE A 323 6.77 3.94 -6.14
CA PHE A 323 5.98 3.32 -7.22
C PHE A 323 4.54 3.85 -7.21
N GLY A 324 3.78 3.53 -8.26
CA GLY A 324 2.35 3.83 -8.35
C GLY A 324 2.03 5.27 -8.73
N GLY A 325 3.04 6.08 -9.11
CA GLY A 325 2.86 7.41 -9.69
C GLY A 325 2.40 7.34 -11.14
N VAL A 326 1.90 8.48 -11.67
CA VAL A 326 1.50 8.61 -13.09
C VAL A 326 2.69 8.56 -14.04
N HIS A 327 3.91 8.76 -13.57
CA HIS A 327 5.14 8.64 -14.35
C HIS A 327 5.79 7.27 -14.12
N SER A 328 6.26 6.65 -15.20
CA SER A 328 7.02 5.41 -15.15
C SER A 328 8.37 5.62 -14.48
N THR A 329 8.68 4.77 -13.49
CA THR A 329 9.94 4.82 -12.76
C THR A 329 10.58 3.45 -12.65
N ALA A 330 11.91 3.40 -12.53
CA ALA A 330 12.63 2.17 -12.28
C ALA A 330 13.79 2.40 -11.31
N GLU A 331 14.15 1.37 -10.55
CA GLU A 331 15.33 1.39 -9.70
C GLU A 331 15.97 0.01 -9.56
N ARG A 332 17.26 -0.03 -9.38
CA ARG A 332 17.98 -1.23 -8.96
C ARG A 332 17.85 -1.39 -7.43
N ARG A 333 17.00 -2.32 -7.01
CA ARG A 333 16.63 -2.48 -5.61
C ARG A 333 17.77 -2.93 -4.69
N ALA A 334 18.72 -3.72 -5.21
CA ALA A 334 19.85 -4.21 -4.43
C ALA A 334 20.75 -3.09 -3.86
N ARG A 335 20.62 -1.84 -4.33
CA ARG A 335 21.37 -0.69 -3.79
C ARG A 335 21.05 -0.38 -2.32
N TRP A 336 19.86 -0.78 -1.84
CA TRP A 336 19.38 -0.46 -0.50
C TRP A 336 19.79 -1.50 0.56
N GLY A 337 20.19 -2.71 0.14
CA GLY A 337 20.69 -3.76 1.03
C GLY A 337 19.68 -4.37 2.00
N GLY A 338 18.39 -4.00 1.90
CA GLY A 338 17.34 -4.47 2.81
C GLY A 338 16.63 -5.75 2.36
N ASP A 339 16.85 -6.19 1.13
CA ASP A 339 16.18 -7.31 0.49
C ASP A 339 17.20 -8.34 0.00
N ALA A 340 16.90 -9.64 0.13
CA ALA A 340 17.72 -10.74 -0.38
C ALA A 340 17.42 -10.97 -1.88
N ILE A 341 17.97 -10.12 -2.75
CA ILE A 341 17.69 -10.11 -4.18
C ILE A 341 19.00 -10.04 -5.00
N PRO A 342 18.99 -10.49 -6.27
CA PRO A 342 20.16 -10.39 -7.16
C PRO A 342 20.64 -8.96 -7.36
N ALA A 343 21.95 -8.78 -7.63
CA ALA A 343 22.57 -7.47 -7.84
C ALA A 343 21.98 -6.71 -9.04
N GLY A 344 21.55 -7.43 -10.08
CA GLY A 344 20.90 -6.89 -11.28
C GLY A 344 19.38 -6.77 -11.19
N PHE A 345 18.78 -6.88 -9.98
CA PHE A 345 17.34 -6.81 -9.79
C PHE A 345 16.81 -5.38 -9.97
N ILE A 346 15.89 -5.22 -10.91
CA ILE A 346 15.20 -3.96 -11.19
C ILE A 346 13.73 -4.09 -10.79
N ARG A 347 13.24 -3.09 -10.05
CA ARG A 347 11.82 -2.86 -9.84
C ARG A 347 11.39 -1.71 -10.75
N PHE A 348 10.52 -2.02 -11.70
CA PHE A 348 9.86 -1.06 -12.58
C PHE A 348 8.46 -0.77 -12.06
N SER A 349 8.03 0.48 -12.09
CA SER A 349 6.67 0.93 -11.80
C SER A 349 6.08 1.58 -13.04
N ALA A 350 5.08 0.97 -13.63
CA ALA A 350 4.37 1.51 -14.78
C ALA A 350 3.57 2.76 -14.40
N GLY A 351 3.75 3.81 -15.17
CA GLY A 351 2.95 5.03 -15.14
C GLY A 351 1.74 4.98 -16.07
N CYS A 352 1.24 6.16 -16.42
CA CYS A 352 0.06 6.35 -17.27
C CYS A 352 0.41 6.83 -18.68
N GLU A 353 1.67 6.84 -19.05
CA GLU A 353 2.16 7.21 -20.38
C GLU A 353 1.58 6.25 -21.44
N ASP A 354 1.81 6.53 -22.72
CA ASP A 354 1.48 5.58 -23.78
C ASP A 354 2.29 4.30 -23.62
N GLY A 355 1.63 3.15 -23.71
CA GLY A 355 2.27 1.87 -23.46
C GLY A 355 3.31 1.48 -24.51
N GLU A 356 3.16 1.97 -25.75
CA GLU A 356 4.12 1.74 -26.82
C GLU A 356 5.39 2.56 -26.58
N ASP A 357 5.27 3.83 -26.17
CA ASP A 357 6.41 4.69 -25.82
C ASP A 357 7.23 4.11 -24.65
N ILE A 358 6.56 3.54 -23.64
CA ILE A 358 7.25 2.86 -22.53
C ILE A 358 8.05 1.66 -23.06
N VAL A 359 7.44 0.82 -23.89
CA VAL A 359 8.09 -0.36 -24.44
C VAL A 359 9.26 0.02 -25.35
N GLU A 360 9.12 1.06 -26.16
CA GLU A 360 10.20 1.57 -27.02
C GLU A 360 11.38 2.08 -26.19
N ASP A 361 11.12 2.80 -25.09
CA ASP A 361 12.19 3.28 -24.21
C ASP A 361 12.93 2.11 -23.53
N LEU A 362 12.19 1.12 -23.03
CA LEU A 362 12.81 -0.07 -22.44
C LEU A 362 13.60 -0.88 -23.49
N SER A 363 13.13 -0.93 -24.74
CA SER A 363 13.80 -1.63 -25.82
C SER A 363 15.17 -1.02 -26.11
N GLN A 364 15.21 0.29 -26.37
CA GLN A 364 16.47 0.97 -26.68
C GLN A 364 17.44 0.97 -25.48
N ALA A 365 16.92 0.94 -24.24
CA ALA A 365 17.75 0.84 -23.05
C ALA A 365 18.34 -0.58 -22.86
N LEU A 366 17.59 -1.63 -23.21
CA LEU A 366 18.09 -3.01 -23.21
C LEU A 366 19.10 -3.27 -24.32
N ASP A 367 18.99 -2.61 -25.49
CA ASP A 367 19.96 -2.73 -26.58
C ASP A 367 21.31 -2.10 -26.20
N ALA A 368 21.41 -1.34 -25.12
CA ALA A 368 22.63 -0.72 -24.61
C ALA A 368 23.38 -1.59 -23.56
N VAL A 369 22.89 -2.81 -23.24
CA VAL A 369 23.42 -3.65 -22.13
C VAL A 369 23.78 -5.11 -22.57
#